data_7f3ae12ba66e5b684caec177fe227d98
#
_entry.id   7f3ae12ba66e5b684caec177fe227d98
#
_cell.length_a   1.000
_cell.length_b   1.000
_cell.length_c   1.000
_cell.angle_alpha   90.00
_cell.angle_beta   90.00
_cell.angle_gamma   90.00
#
_symmetry.space_group_name_H-M   'P 1'
#
loop_
_entity.id
_entity.type
_entity.pdbx_description
1 polymer ?
#
loop_
_entity_poly.entity_id
_entity_poly.type
_entity_poly.pdbx_seq_one_letter_code
_entity_poly.pdbx_strand_id
1 'polypeptide(L)'
;MPSQFDSRIERSTNAKFPAEKGRYHLYVMYSCPYACRVLAARNLKGLEDMVGLSVTHPVDQRTRPDNENDQHMGWTFVDPEKTPSVTGMNDMHYPTTGCIPDTVNHVNFIRDFSTDIVRMLDSAFEELAPSKFQLYPDELGGEIDASNDGIVAEVNRGFFTHALASTTEVAQINLAKFFTTIAKLDEMLARQRYLVGNTLTEADVSMFHTLIRFDHIQKKTNEQQLTQFQNIVGYLRDIYQTPGIASTVNWDHMEFAKVNRLPDAPASEGPFVEYSSPHDRAALA
;
A
#
# COMPACT_ATOMS: atom_id res chain seq x y z
N MET A 1 19.77 3.27 -8.47
CA MET A 1 20.63 4.27 -7.81
C MET A 1 20.48 4.04 -6.33
N PRO A 2 21.56 4.05 -5.53
CA PRO A 2 21.41 4.00 -4.07
C PRO A 2 20.55 5.19 -3.64
N SER A 3 19.65 4.96 -2.68
CA SER A 3 18.83 6.00 -2.10
C SER A 3 19.72 7.11 -1.53
N GLN A 4 19.34 8.36 -1.76
CA GLN A 4 20.04 9.53 -1.18
C GLN A 4 19.86 9.59 0.35
N PHE A 5 18.99 8.73 0.89
CA PHE A 5 18.58 8.63 2.28
C PHE A 5 18.77 7.17 2.74
N ASP A 6 19.95 6.88 3.26
CA ASP A 6 20.37 5.58 3.78
C ASP A 6 20.40 5.52 5.32
N SER A 7 19.81 6.52 5.97
CA SER A 7 19.70 6.57 7.43
C SER A 7 18.77 5.47 7.93
N ARG A 8 19.25 4.64 8.85
CA ARG A 8 18.51 3.51 9.41
C ARG A 8 18.23 3.71 10.88
N ILE A 9 17.06 3.23 11.32
CA ILE A 9 16.75 3.08 12.74
C ILE A 9 17.43 1.80 13.21
N GLU A 10 18.14 1.87 14.34
CA GLU A 10 18.92 0.77 14.87
C GLU A 10 18.54 0.47 16.33
N ARG A 11 18.74 -0.78 16.75
CA ARG A 11 18.46 -1.21 18.15
C ARG A 11 19.36 -0.55 19.18
N SER A 12 20.61 -0.23 18.79
CA SER A 12 21.59 0.36 19.72
C SER A 12 21.16 1.73 20.18
N THR A 13 21.15 1.95 21.50
CA THR A 13 20.85 3.26 22.11
C THR A 13 21.88 4.33 21.75
N ASN A 14 23.08 3.93 21.31
CA ASN A 14 24.15 4.84 20.87
C ASN A 14 24.13 5.09 19.35
N ALA A 15 23.18 4.50 18.62
CA ALA A 15 23.04 4.74 17.19
C ALA A 15 22.67 6.19 16.88
N LYS A 16 22.96 6.64 15.67
CA LYS A 16 22.52 7.98 15.21
C LYS A 16 21.00 8.11 15.23
N PHE A 17 20.29 7.03 14.92
CA PHE A 17 18.85 6.92 14.95
C PHE A 17 18.41 5.70 15.76
N PRO A 18 18.47 5.74 17.11
CA PRO A 18 18.07 4.61 17.95
C PRO A 18 16.57 4.38 17.88
N ALA A 19 16.14 3.13 18.02
CA ALA A 19 14.74 2.80 18.20
C ALA A 19 14.25 3.36 19.55
N GLU A 20 13.34 4.32 19.52
CA GLU A 20 12.90 5.07 20.68
C GLU A 20 11.42 5.45 20.54
N LYS A 21 10.62 5.22 21.58
CA LYS A 21 9.20 5.53 21.57
C LYS A 21 8.94 7.01 21.33
N GLY A 22 8.05 7.31 20.37
CA GLY A 22 7.60 8.68 20.07
C GLY A 22 8.62 9.54 19.31
N ARG A 23 9.80 8.97 18.97
CA ARG A 23 10.84 9.68 18.21
C ARG A 23 10.51 9.79 16.73
N TYR A 24 9.80 8.80 16.18
CA TYR A 24 9.52 8.67 14.76
C TYR A 24 8.05 8.89 14.45
N HIS A 25 7.80 9.44 13.26
CA HIS A 25 6.46 9.71 12.78
C HIS A 25 6.34 9.29 11.32
N LEU A 26 5.30 8.52 11.02
CA LEU A 26 5.05 7.99 9.70
C LEU A 26 4.04 8.88 8.96
N TYR A 27 4.39 9.26 7.74
CA TYR A 27 3.54 10.02 6.84
C TYR A 27 3.11 9.13 5.69
N VAL A 28 1.80 8.94 5.50
CA VAL A 28 1.27 8.01 4.48
C VAL A 28 0.11 8.63 3.69
N MET A 29 -0.18 7.97 2.59
CA MET A 29 -1.40 8.18 1.81
C MET A 29 -2.01 6.80 1.52
N TYR A 30 -3.27 6.59 1.86
CA TYR A 30 -3.93 5.28 1.68
C TYR A 30 -4.05 4.84 0.22
N SER A 31 -4.04 5.75 -0.76
CA SER A 31 -4.03 5.38 -2.17
C SER A 31 -2.67 4.87 -2.65
N CYS A 32 -1.58 5.12 -1.92
CA CYS A 32 -0.24 4.68 -2.28
C CYS A 32 0.04 3.25 -1.77
N PRO A 33 0.24 2.24 -2.64
CA PRO A 33 0.53 0.88 -2.20
C PRO A 33 1.84 0.77 -1.43
N TYR A 34 2.83 1.58 -1.76
CA TYR A 34 4.13 1.61 -1.08
C TYR A 34 4.01 2.14 0.35
N ALA A 35 3.25 3.20 0.58
CA ALA A 35 3.00 3.73 1.91
C ALA A 35 2.17 2.77 2.77
N CYS A 36 1.18 2.10 2.18
CA CYS A 36 0.36 1.12 2.89
C CYS A 36 1.14 -0.12 3.35
N ARG A 37 2.21 -0.53 2.65
CA ARG A 37 3.12 -1.59 3.14
C ARG A 37 3.81 -1.20 4.43
N VAL A 38 4.30 0.03 4.50
CA VAL A 38 4.94 0.57 5.71
C VAL A 38 3.93 0.67 6.84
N LEU A 39 2.72 1.14 6.55
CA LEU A 39 1.64 1.18 7.53
C LEU A 39 1.25 -0.22 8.03
N ALA A 40 1.20 -1.20 7.13
CA ALA A 40 0.97 -2.60 7.48
C ALA A 40 2.08 -3.14 8.40
N ALA A 41 3.35 -2.87 8.10
CA ALA A 41 4.46 -3.26 8.96
C ALA A 41 4.32 -2.65 10.36
N ARG A 42 4.02 -1.33 10.45
CA ARG A 42 3.76 -0.64 11.72
C ARG A 42 2.67 -1.35 12.54
N ASN A 43 1.55 -1.67 11.92
CA ASN A 43 0.41 -2.29 12.60
C ASN A 43 0.67 -3.77 12.96
N LEU A 44 1.27 -4.54 12.07
CA LEU A 44 1.64 -5.95 12.32
C LEU A 44 2.65 -6.08 13.46
N LYS A 45 3.55 -5.11 13.59
CA LYS A 45 4.55 -5.07 14.68
C LYS A 45 4.01 -4.44 15.98
N GLY A 46 2.75 -3.99 16.02
CA GLY A 46 2.16 -3.36 17.20
C GLY A 46 2.85 -2.03 17.57
N LEU A 47 3.28 -1.26 16.56
CA LEU A 47 4.04 -0.02 16.77
C LEU A 47 3.16 1.24 16.82
N GLU A 48 1.83 1.11 16.98
CA GLU A 48 0.90 2.23 16.95
C GLU A 48 1.20 3.29 18.03
N ASP A 49 1.61 2.83 19.21
CA ASP A 49 2.00 3.70 20.33
C ASP A 49 3.49 4.12 20.30
N MET A 50 4.26 3.55 19.39
CA MET A 50 5.71 3.79 19.30
C MET A 50 6.06 4.79 18.19
N VAL A 51 5.36 4.70 17.05
CA VAL A 51 5.58 5.49 15.85
C VAL A 51 4.29 6.24 15.50
N GLY A 52 4.33 7.56 15.54
CA GLY A 52 3.19 8.41 15.19
C GLY A 52 2.74 8.24 13.74
N LEU A 53 1.57 8.73 13.41
CA LEU A 53 0.98 8.62 12.08
C LEU A 53 0.28 9.90 11.66
N SER A 54 0.56 10.34 10.43
CA SER A 54 -0.24 11.33 9.70
C SER A 54 -0.63 10.79 8.33
N VAL A 55 -1.83 11.12 7.88
CA VAL A 55 -2.39 10.60 6.63
C VAL A 55 -2.84 11.75 5.75
N THR A 56 -2.23 11.84 4.56
CA THR A 56 -2.62 12.86 3.57
C THR A 56 -3.92 12.48 2.86
N HIS A 57 -4.62 13.53 2.37
CA HIS A 57 -5.69 13.35 1.41
C HIS A 57 -5.12 12.93 0.03
N PRO A 58 -5.79 12.00 -0.70
CA PRO A 58 -5.29 11.50 -2.00
C PRO A 58 -5.50 12.46 -3.17
N VAL A 59 -6.30 13.51 -2.98
CA VAL A 59 -6.57 14.54 -4.01
C VAL A 59 -5.56 15.65 -3.85
N ASP A 60 -4.78 15.90 -4.92
CA ASP A 60 -3.75 16.93 -4.95
C ASP A 60 -4.36 18.31 -4.80
N GLN A 61 -3.71 19.19 -4.06
CA GLN A 61 -4.09 20.58 -3.84
C GLN A 61 -2.97 21.51 -4.30
N ARG A 62 -3.32 22.72 -4.73
CA ARG A 62 -2.32 23.76 -4.98
C ARG A 62 -1.62 24.12 -3.67
N THR A 63 -0.28 24.04 -3.66
CA THR A 63 0.49 24.32 -2.44
C THR A 63 0.54 25.81 -2.10
N ARG A 64 0.30 26.69 -3.08
CA ARG A 64 0.21 28.15 -2.94
C ARG A 64 -0.97 28.68 -3.74
N PRO A 65 -2.21 28.49 -3.29
CA PRO A 65 -3.40 28.87 -4.02
C PRO A 65 -3.47 30.38 -4.30
N ASP A 66 -2.87 31.22 -3.46
CA ASP A 66 -2.87 32.68 -3.59
C ASP A 66 -1.84 33.19 -4.62
N ASN A 67 -1.01 32.32 -5.20
CA ASN A 67 -0.05 32.66 -6.23
C ASN A 67 -0.44 32.05 -7.56
N GLU A 68 -1.03 32.84 -8.46
CA GLU A 68 -1.48 32.39 -9.78
C GLU A 68 -0.35 31.84 -10.67
N ASN A 69 0.89 32.28 -10.45
CA ASN A 69 2.06 31.83 -11.20
C ASN A 69 2.64 30.52 -10.67
N ASP A 70 2.24 30.05 -9.47
CA ASP A 70 2.71 28.81 -8.88
C ASP A 70 1.67 27.70 -9.05
N GLN A 71 1.89 26.84 -10.04
CA GLN A 71 1.03 25.71 -10.36
C GLN A 71 1.43 24.42 -9.60
N HIS A 72 2.32 24.51 -8.60
CA HIS A 72 2.77 23.34 -7.86
C HIS A 72 1.62 22.71 -7.07
N MET A 73 1.44 21.39 -7.23
CA MET A 73 0.45 20.57 -6.57
C MET A 73 1.11 19.66 -5.53
N GLY A 74 0.40 19.37 -4.47
CA GLY A 74 0.87 18.46 -3.41
C GLY A 74 -0.27 17.80 -2.66
N TRP A 75 0.03 16.67 -2.03
CA TRP A 75 -0.92 15.99 -1.14
C TRP A 75 -0.94 16.69 0.21
N THR A 76 -2.15 17.00 0.68
CA THR A 76 -2.35 17.82 1.86
C THR A 76 -2.69 16.98 3.09
N PHE A 77 -2.16 17.39 4.25
CA PHE A 77 -2.63 16.96 5.56
C PHE A 77 -3.78 17.87 5.97
N VAL A 78 -4.93 17.30 6.22
CA VAL A 78 -6.11 18.04 6.67
C VAL A 78 -6.67 17.42 7.94
N ASP A 79 -7.24 18.28 8.76
CA ASP A 79 -8.02 17.90 9.93
C ASP A 79 -9.49 17.78 9.49
N PRO A 80 -10.09 16.57 9.48
CA PRO A 80 -11.47 16.38 9.04
C PRO A 80 -12.49 17.20 9.81
N GLU A 81 -12.22 17.53 11.08
CA GLU A 81 -13.11 18.35 11.92
C GLU A 81 -13.11 19.82 11.48
N LYS A 82 -12.00 20.31 10.94
CA LYS A 82 -11.87 21.71 10.48
C LYS A 82 -12.11 21.87 9.00
N THR A 83 -11.75 20.87 8.21
CA THR A 83 -11.85 20.86 6.74
C THR A 83 -12.56 19.58 6.31
N PRO A 84 -13.89 19.55 6.32
CA PRO A 84 -14.66 18.33 6.06
C PRO A 84 -14.56 17.83 4.61
N SER A 85 -14.15 18.70 3.67
CA SER A 85 -13.92 18.34 2.27
C SER A 85 -12.81 19.17 1.63
N VAL A 86 -12.19 18.64 0.57
CA VAL A 86 -11.27 19.35 -0.33
C VAL A 86 -11.84 19.34 -1.74
N THR A 87 -11.51 20.36 -2.54
CA THR A 87 -11.93 20.46 -3.94
C THR A 87 -10.83 19.90 -4.84
N GLY A 88 -11.17 18.95 -5.71
CA GLY A 88 -10.25 18.39 -6.70
C GLY A 88 -10.08 19.28 -7.94
N MET A 89 -9.16 18.89 -8.84
CA MET A 89 -8.95 19.58 -10.12
C MET A 89 -10.14 19.50 -11.06
N ASN A 90 -11.07 18.60 -10.80
CA ASN A 90 -12.34 18.44 -11.53
C ASN A 90 -13.51 19.19 -10.88
N ASP A 91 -13.22 20.14 -10.00
CA ASP A 91 -14.20 20.92 -9.22
C ASP A 91 -15.14 20.11 -8.32
N MET A 92 -14.90 18.81 -8.18
CA MET A 92 -15.66 17.97 -7.24
C MET A 92 -15.13 18.11 -5.81
N HIS A 93 -16.05 17.99 -4.85
CA HIS A 93 -15.72 17.99 -3.43
C HIS A 93 -15.53 16.55 -2.92
N TYR A 94 -14.41 16.32 -2.25
CA TYR A 94 -14.03 15.02 -1.70
C TYR A 94 -13.97 15.09 -0.18
N PRO A 95 -14.67 14.20 0.54
CA PRO A 95 -14.63 14.18 2.01
C PRO A 95 -13.24 13.83 2.53
N THR A 96 -12.85 14.45 3.63
CA THR A 96 -11.52 14.26 4.25
C THR A 96 -11.48 13.16 5.30
N THR A 97 -12.54 12.37 5.40
CA THR A 97 -12.63 11.19 6.29
C THR A 97 -11.43 10.27 6.08
N GLY A 98 -10.76 9.88 7.18
CA GLY A 98 -9.57 9.04 7.14
C GLY A 98 -8.26 9.81 7.03
N CYS A 99 -8.28 11.13 6.79
CA CYS A 99 -7.09 11.96 6.93
C CYS A 99 -6.71 12.14 8.40
N ILE A 100 -5.40 12.27 8.64
CA ILE A 100 -4.84 12.57 9.95
C ILE A 100 -3.86 13.75 9.78
N PRO A 101 -4.09 14.90 10.43
CA PRO A 101 -3.23 16.07 10.29
C PRO A 101 -1.81 15.81 10.79
N ASP A 102 -0.84 16.56 10.29
CA ASP A 102 0.52 16.54 10.83
C ASP A 102 0.58 17.29 12.16
N THR A 103 0.74 16.53 13.24
CA THR A 103 0.83 17.06 14.61
C THR A 103 2.26 17.29 15.09
N VAL A 104 3.28 16.94 14.27
CA VAL A 104 4.70 17.02 14.64
C VAL A 104 5.36 18.26 14.04
N ASN A 105 5.30 18.38 12.71
CA ASN A 105 5.94 19.50 12.01
C ASN A 105 4.95 20.59 11.60
N HIS A 106 3.65 20.34 11.79
CA HIS A 106 2.55 21.26 11.44
C HIS A 106 2.61 21.70 9.95
N VAL A 107 3.01 20.78 9.07
CA VAL A 107 3.06 21.04 7.62
C VAL A 107 1.75 20.64 6.95
N ASN A 108 1.46 21.33 5.84
CA ASN A 108 0.22 21.09 5.09
C ASN A 108 0.43 20.10 3.92
N PHE A 109 1.67 19.82 3.49
CA PHE A 109 1.97 19.02 2.29
C PHE A 109 3.18 18.12 2.48
N ILE A 110 3.21 16.95 1.78
CA ILE A 110 4.28 15.93 1.85
C ILE A 110 4.94 15.66 0.50
N ARG A 111 6.21 15.22 0.54
CA ARG A 111 6.97 14.63 -0.57
C ARG A 111 7.68 13.33 -0.16
N ASP A 112 7.67 12.33 -1.06
CA ASP A 112 8.13 10.91 -1.15
C ASP A 112 9.15 10.27 -0.20
N PHE A 113 8.83 9.00 0.33
CA PHE A 113 9.78 7.94 0.82
C PHE A 113 9.06 6.62 1.14
N SER A 114 9.65 5.37 0.94
CA SER A 114 9.00 4.16 1.46
C SER A 114 9.72 2.80 1.65
N THR A 115 10.70 2.37 0.84
CA THR A 115 11.04 0.92 0.83
C THR A 115 11.90 0.46 2.02
N ASP A 116 12.87 1.24 2.45
CA ASP A 116 13.73 0.90 3.60
C ASP A 116 13.02 0.99 4.95
N ILE A 117 11.88 1.71 4.99
CA ILE A 117 11.14 1.94 6.24
C ILE A 117 10.47 0.65 6.73
N VAL A 118 9.97 -0.23 5.85
CA VAL A 118 9.35 -1.52 6.25
C VAL A 118 10.35 -2.35 7.07
N ARG A 119 11.56 -2.54 6.57
CA ARG A 119 12.62 -3.33 7.24
C ARG A 119 13.12 -2.68 8.51
N MET A 120 13.18 -1.34 8.54
CA MET A 120 13.50 -0.61 9.77
C MET A 120 12.43 -0.82 10.86
N LEU A 121 11.15 -0.77 10.51
CA LEU A 121 10.07 -1.03 11.45
C LEU A 121 10.04 -2.48 11.91
N ASP A 122 10.35 -3.43 11.02
CA ASP A 122 10.38 -4.86 11.35
C ASP A 122 11.48 -5.21 12.36
N SER A 123 12.65 -4.63 12.23
CA SER A 123 13.83 -5.05 13.00
C SER A 123 14.19 -4.15 14.18
N ALA A 124 14.10 -2.83 14.02
CA ALA A 124 14.69 -1.89 14.99
C ALA A 124 13.92 -1.82 16.32
N PHE A 125 12.61 -2.08 16.31
CA PHE A 125 11.74 -1.97 17.48
C PHE A 125 11.47 -3.30 18.19
N GLU A 126 12.04 -4.43 17.75
CA GLU A 126 11.74 -5.76 18.26
C GLU A 126 11.91 -5.88 19.77
N GLU A 127 12.93 -5.24 20.36
CA GLU A 127 13.14 -5.24 21.81
C GLU A 127 12.12 -4.39 22.58
N LEU A 128 11.57 -3.35 21.96
CA LEU A 128 10.62 -2.42 22.59
C LEU A 128 9.18 -2.86 22.41
N ALA A 129 8.87 -3.51 21.29
CA ALA A 129 7.54 -3.98 20.90
C ALA A 129 7.67 -5.37 20.23
N PRO A 130 7.89 -6.44 21.00
CA PRO A 130 8.00 -7.78 20.44
C PRO A 130 6.74 -8.18 19.68
N SER A 131 6.90 -8.70 18.47
CA SER A 131 5.80 -9.11 17.61
C SER A 131 5.97 -10.56 17.16
N LYS A 132 4.86 -11.27 16.95
CA LYS A 132 4.86 -12.60 16.33
C LYS A 132 5.16 -12.57 14.83
N PHE A 133 5.11 -11.39 14.21
CA PHE A 133 5.41 -11.21 12.79
C PHE A 133 6.88 -10.79 12.63
N GLN A 134 7.59 -11.49 11.78
CA GLN A 134 8.89 -11.16 11.25
C GLN A 134 8.74 -11.02 9.74
N LEU A 135 8.72 -9.79 9.24
CA LEU A 135 8.41 -9.53 7.83
C LEU A 135 9.61 -9.79 6.91
N TYR A 136 10.82 -9.76 7.47
CA TYR A 136 12.06 -10.05 6.77
C TYR A 136 13.01 -10.90 7.63
N PRO A 137 12.69 -12.22 7.85
CA PRO A 137 13.60 -13.13 8.53
C PRO A 137 14.91 -13.27 7.76
N ASP A 138 16.06 -13.21 8.45
CA ASP A 138 17.40 -13.25 7.82
C ASP A 138 17.59 -14.50 6.97
N GLU A 139 17.09 -15.66 7.43
CA GLU A 139 17.17 -16.95 6.75
C GLU A 139 16.38 -17.01 5.44
N LEU A 140 15.35 -16.20 5.29
CA LEU A 140 14.51 -16.12 4.10
C LEU A 140 14.83 -14.89 3.23
N GLY A 141 15.77 -14.04 3.64
CA GLY A 141 16.05 -12.75 3.02
C GLY A 141 16.29 -12.84 1.50
N GLY A 142 17.09 -13.82 1.05
CA GLY A 142 17.36 -14.02 -0.37
C GLY A 142 16.14 -14.41 -1.19
N GLU A 143 15.25 -15.23 -0.62
CA GLU A 143 14.01 -15.65 -1.29
C GLU A 143 12.98 -14.50 -1.30
N ILE A 144 12.91 -13.72 -0.23
CA ILE A 144 12.06 -12.52 -0.13
C ILE A 144 12.49 -11.47 -1.17
N ASP A 145 13.80 -11.21 -1.28
CA ASP A 145 14.32 -10.25 -2.26
C ASP A 145 14.01 -10.70 -3.70
N ALA A 146 14.23 -11.97 -4.02
CA ALA A 146 13.90 -12.52 -5.33
C ALA A 146 12.39 -12.46 -5.63
N SER A 147 11.55 -12.74 -4.63
CA SER A 147 10.10 -12.64 -4.74
C SER A 147 9.65 -11.19 -4.95
N ASN A 148 10.20 -10.25 -4.19
CA ASN A 148 9.91 -8.81 -4.34
C ASN A 148 10.30 -8.29 -5.72
N ASP A 149 11.47 -8.66 -6.25
CA ASP A 149 11.92 -8.28 -7.60
C ASP A 149 10.94 -8.79 -8.66
N GLY A 150 10.51 -10.04 -8.56
CA GLY A 150 9.50 -10.64 -9.44
C GLY A 150 8.14 -9.92 -9.33
N ILE A 151 7.65 -9.67 -8.11
CA ILE A 151 6.40 -8.94 -7.87
C ILE A 151 6.47 -7.52 -8.43
N VAL A 152 7.56 -6.80 -8.17
CA VAL A 152 7.74 -5.44 -8.72
C VAL A 152 7.76 -5.46 -10.24
N ALA A 153 8.49 -6.40 -10.86
CA ALA A 153 8.62 -6.47 -12.31
C ALA A 153 7.31 -6.88 -13.01
N GLU A 154 6.61 -7.88 -12.49
CA GLU A 154 5.52 -8.54 -13.20
C GLU A 154 4.12 -8.14 -12.70
N VAL A 155 3.95 -7.93 -11.39
CA VAL A 155 2.65 -7.58 -10.80
C VAL A 155 2.51 -6.07 -10.65
N ASN A 156 3.41 -5.41 -9.92
CA ASN A 156 3.28 -3.98 -9.65
C ASN A 156 3.41 -3.15 -10.94
N ARG A 157 4.44 -3.41 -11.75
CA ARG A 157 4.60 -2.72 -13.04
C ARG A 157 3.50 -3.11 -14.03
N GLY A 158 3.09 -4.38 -14.06
CA GLY A 158 2.00 -4.86 -14.91
C GLY A 158 0.70 -4.08 -14.66
N PHE A 159 0.35 -3.89 -13.39
CA PHE A 159 -0.79 -3.07 -12.99
C PHE A 159 -0.67 -1.62 -13.48
N PHE A 160 0.44 -0.94 -13.19
CA PHE A 160 0.62 0.46 -13.57
C PHE A 160 0.73 0.63 -15.10
N THR A 161 1.41 -0.25 -15.81
CA THR A 161 1.52 -0.18 -17.27
C THR A 161 0.19 -0.46 -17.97
N HIS A 162 -0.70 -1.26 -17.37
CA HIS A 162 -2.07 -1.39 -17.84
C HIS A 162 -2.88 -0.12 -17.57
N ALA A 163 -2.87 0.38 -16.33
CA ALA A 163 -3.66 1.53 -15.91
C ALA A 163 -3.26 2.84 -16.63
N LEU A 164 -1.98 2.98 -17.03
CA LEU A 164 -1.42 4.16 -17.69
C LEU A 164 -1.12 3.94 -19.17
N ALA A 165 -1.67 2.89 -19.80
CA ALA A 165 -1.42 2.57 -21.20
C ALA A 165 -1.94 3.68 -22.12
N SER A 166 -1.13 4.05 -23.12
CA SER A 166 -1.45 5.11 -24.07
C SER A 166 -2.52 4.72 -25.10
N THR A 167 -2.74 3.42 -25.29
CA THR A 167 -3.75 2.88 -26.20
C THR A 167 -4.45 1.65 -25.59
N THR A 168 -5.68 1.38 -26.06
CA THR A 168 -6.45 0.20 -25.64
C THR A 168 -5.73 -1.09 -25.96
N GLU A 169 -5.05 -1.18 -27.11
CA GLU A 169 -4.29 -2.37 -27.52
C GLU A 169 -3.13 -2.67 -26.55
N VAL A 170 -2.34 -1.65 -26.20
CA VAL A 170 -1.25 -1.76 -25.22
C VAL A 170 -1.81 -2.15 -23.84
N ALA A 171 -2.95 -1.56 -23.44
CA ALA A 171 -3.62 -1.93 -22.21
C ALA A 171 -4.01 -3.41 -22.17
N GLN A 172 -4.58 -3.94 -23.26
CA GLN A 172 -4.98 -5.35 -23.35
C GLN A 172 -3.78 -6.31 -23.30
N ILE A 173 -2.68 -5.98 -24.02
CA ILE A 173 -1.44 -6.77 -24.00
C ILE A 173 -0.87 -6.82 -22.56
N ASN A 174 -0.83 -5.69 -21.87
CA ASN A 174 -0.32 -5.62 -20.50
C ASN A 174 -1.22 -6.40 -19.53
N LEU A 175 -2.53 -6.31 -19.70
CA LEU A 175 -3.50 -7.06 -18.90
C LEU A 175 -3.35 -8.57 -19.08
N ALA A 176 -3.17 -9.04 -20.32
CA ALA A 176 -2.94 -10.46 -20.60
C ALA A 176 -1.66 -10.99 -19.95
N LYS A 177 -0.56 -10.21 -19.97
CA LYS A 177 0.69 -10.54 -19.27
C LYS A 177 0.48 -10.61 -17.76
N PHE A 178 -0.22 -9.61 -17.20
CA PHE A 178 -0.55 -9.59 -15.78
C PHE A 178 -1.30 -10.86 -15.37
N PHE A 179 -2.37 -11.23 -16.07
CA PHE A 179 -3.13 -12.44 -15.74
C PHE A 179 -2.37 -13.75 -15.99
N THR A 180 -1.41 -13.77 -16.92
CA THR A 180 -0.48 -14.91 -17.05
C THR A 180 0.36 -15.10 -15.79
N THR A 181 0.82 -14.01 -15.17
CA THR A 181 1.55 -14.06 -13.91
C THR A 181 0.64 -14.45 -12.76
N ILE A 182 -0.57 -13.89 -12.70
CA ILE A 182 -1.58 -14.24 -11.69
C ILE A 182 -1.91 -15.73 -11.71
N ALA A 183 -2.04 -16.34 -12.90
CA ALA A 183 -2.29 -17.78 -13.03
C ALA A 183 -1.15 -18.63 -12.44
N LYS A 184 0.12 -18.26 -12.69
CA LYS A 184 1.27 -18.95 -12.09
C LYS A 184 1.30 -18.82 -10.56
N LEU A 185 0.98 -17.63 -10.06
CA LEU A 185 0.88 -17.38 -8.61
C LEU A 185 -0.28 -18.16 -7.98
N ASP A 186 -1.41 -18.28 -8.67
CA ASP A 186 -2.55 -19.10 -8.22
C ASP A 186 -2.17 -20.57 -8.07
N GLU A 187 -1.46 -21.14 -9.07
CA GLU A 187 -0.96 -22.51 -9.01
C GLU A 187 0.06 -22.73 -7.87
N MET A 188 0.92 -21.77 -7.62
CA MET A 188 1.88 -21.78 -6.51
C MET A 188 1.15 -21.75 -5.17
N LEU A 189 0.22 -20.82 -5.02
CA LEU A 189 -0.58 -20.62 -3.81
C LEU A 189 -1.58 -21.75 -3.53
N ALA A 190 -1.83 -22.66 -4.48
CA ALA A 190 -2.57 -23.90 -4.22
C ALA A 190 -1.83 -24.86 -3.26
N ARG A 191 -0.52 -24.69 -3.10
CA ARG A 191 0.36 -25.62 -2.36
C ARG A 191 1.05 -24.99 -1.15
N GLN A 192 1.03 -23.66 -1.04
CA GLN A 192 1.67 -22.92 0.06
C GLN A 192 0.80 -21.73 0.46
N ARG A 193 0.86 -21.37 1.74
CA ARG A 193 0.02 -20.31 2.29
C ARG A 193 0.49 -18.92 1.87
N TYR A 194 1.79 -18.68 1.86
CA TYR A 194 2.44 -17.39 1.59
C TYR A 194 3.40 -17.49 0.40
N LEU A 195 3.91 -16.35 -0.07
CA LEU A 195 4.82 -16.30 -1.22
C LEU A 195 6.19 -16.90 -0.92
N VAL A 196 6.67 -16.74 0.32
CA VAL A 196 7.96 -17.25 0.78
C VAL A 196 7.80 -17.94 2.13
N GLY A 197 8.26 -19.18 2.23
CA GLY A 197 8.18 -19.95 3.47
C GLY A 197 6.75 -20.15 3.97
N ASN A 198 6.63 -20.33 5.30
CA ASN A 198 5.36 -20.60 5.99
C ASN A 198 4.91 -19.43 6.88
N THR A 199 5.43 -18.23 6.65
CA THR A 199 5.12 -17.02 7.44
C THR A 199 4.79 -15.85 6.53
N LEU A 200 3.97 -14.93 7.04
CA LEU A 200 3.69 -13.67 6.35
C LEU A 200 4.96 -12.82 6.27
N THR A 201 5.37 -12.44 5.06
CA THR A 201 6.57 -11.63 4.79
C THR A 201 6.23 -10.31 4.13
N GLU A 202 7.22 -9.42 3.98
CA GLU A 202 7.06 -8.16 3.25
C GLU A 202 6.67 -8.37 1.78
N ALA A 203 7.02 -9.53 1.18
CA ALA A 203 6.61 -9.88 -0.18
C ALA A 203 5.09 -10.04 -0.29
N ASP A 204 4.47 -10.71 0.69
CA ASP A 204 3.01 -10.89 0.75
C ASP A 204 2.30 -9.56 0.94
N VAL A 205 2.78 -8.72 1.84
CA VAL A 205 2.25 -7.37 2.08
C VAL A 205 2.34 -6.53 0.81
N SER A 206 3.46 -6.66 0.07
CA SER A 206 3.68 -5.96 -1.21
C SER A 206 2.67 -6.38 -2.28
N MET A 207 2.50 -7.68 -2.49
CA MET A 207 1.58 -8.21 -3.49
C MET A 207 0.12 -7.89 -3.14
N PHE A 208 -0.27 -8.08 -1.87
CA PHE A 208 -1.61 -7.76 -1.39
C PHE A 208 -2.01 -6.32 -1.73
N HIS A 209 -1.18 -5.34 -1.39
CA HIS A 209 -1.51 -3.93 -1.63
C HIS A 209 -1.59 -3.55 -3.11
N THR A 210 -0.98 -4.31 -4.00
CA THR A 210 -1.16 -4.14 -5.45
C THR A 210 -2.45 -4.79 -5.94
N LEU A 211 -2.69 -6.05 -5.54
CA LEU A 211 -3.85 -6.80 -6.03
C LEU A 211 -5.19 -6.24 -5.53
N ILE A 212 -5.26 -5.74 -4.29
CA ILE A 212 -6.47 -5.13 -3.77
C ILE A 212 -6.85 -3.85 -4.54
N ARG A 213 -5.86 -3.09 -5.03
CA ARG A 213 -6.10 -1.92 -5.89
C ARG A 213 -6.53 -2.32 -7.28
N PHE A 214 -5.95 -3.38 -7.82
CA PHE A 214 -6.38 -3.93 -9.10
C PHE A 214 -7.85 -4.41 -9.02
N ASP A 215 -8.20 -5.16 -7.97
CA ASP A 215 -9.57 -5.62 -7.74
C ASP A 215 -10.57 -4.46 -7.65
N HIS A 216 -10.17 -3.36 -7.02
CA HIS A 216 -11.02 -2.18 -6.88
C HIS A 216 -11.33 -1.51 -8.23
N ILE A 217 -10.36 -1.43 -9.16
CA ILE A 217 -10.53 -0.70 -10.43
C ILE A 217 -10.96 -1.57 -11.61
N GLN A 218 -10.93 -2.90 -11.50
CA GLN A 218 -11.34 -3.76 -12.61
C GLN A 218 -12.84 -3.61 -12.91
N LYS A 219 -13.26 -4.00 -14.14
CA LYS A 219 -14.65 -3.91 -14.59
C LYS A 219 -15.29 -5.28 -14.65
N LYS A 220 -16.60 -5.36 -14.42
CA LYS A 220 -17.38 -6.60 -14.59
C LYS A 220 -17.28 -7.17 -16.01
N THR A 221 -17.10 -6.28 -17.00
CA THR A 221 -16.99 -6.65 -18.41
C THR A 221 -15.61 -7.18 -18.80
N ASN A 222 -14.62 -7.17 -17.90
CA ASN A 222 -13.33 -7.79 -18.18
C ASN A 222 -13.49 -9.29 -18.35
N GLU A 223 -12.89 -9.86 -19.40
CA GLU A 223 -12.90 -11.31 -19.65
C GLU A 223 -12.21 -12.08 -18.52
N GLN A 224 -11.18 -11.50 -17.93
CA GLN A 224 -10.45 -12.06 -16.79
C GLN A 224 -10.59 -11.14 -15.56
N GLN A 225 -10.84 -11.78 -14.42
CA GLN A 225 -11.00 -11.13 -13.12
C GLN A 225 -10.27 -11.93 -12.04
N LEU A 226 -9.81 -11.26 -10.96
CA LEU A 226 -9.16 -11.94 -9.84
C LEU A 226 -10.04 -13.02 -9.20
N THR A 227 -11.35 -12.84 -9.22
CA THR A 227 -12.33 -13.82 -8.68
C THR A 227 -12.32 -15.18 -9.37
N GLN A 228 -11.71 -15.30 -10.54
CA GLN A 228 -11.52 -16.58 -11.24
C GLN A 228 -10.37 -17.42 -10.66
N PHE A 229 -9.47 -16.82 -9.88
CA PHE A 229 -8.28 -17.42 -9.30
C PHE A 229 -8.50 -17.70 -7.81
N GLN A 230 -8.99 -18.91 -7.51
CA GLN A 230 -9.51 -19.24 -6.17
C GLN A 230 -8.43 -19.22 -5.08
N ASN A 231 -7.19 -19.59 -5.40
CA ASN A 231 -6.09 -19.56 -4.46
C ASN A 231 -5.63 -18.10 -4.18
N ILE A 232 -5.63 -17.25 -5.22
CA ILE A 232 -5.43 -15.80 -5.06
C ILE A 232 -6.52 -15.18 -4.19
N VAL A 233 -7.80 -15.53 -4.43
CA VAL A 233 -8.92 -15.03 -3.61
C VAL A 233 -8.75 -15.45 -2.16
N GLY A 234 -8.46 -16.73 -1.90
CA GLY A 234 -8.20 -17.22 -0.54
C GLY A 234 -7.01 -16.51 0.12
N TYR A 235 -5.92 -16.33 -0.62
CA TYR A 235 -4.72 -15.61 -0.18
C TYR A 235 -5.02 -14.14 0.19
N LEU A 236 -5.76 -13.44 -0.66
CA LEU A 236 -6.15 -12.05 -0.38
C LEU A 236 -7.03 -11.93 0.87
N ARG A 237 -7.94 -12.89 1.09
CA ARG A 237 -8.76 -12.98 2.31
C ARG A 237 -7.91 -13.21 3.55
N ASP A 238 -7.00 -14.17 3.51
CA ASP A 238 -6.10 -14.51 4.62
C ASP A 238 -5.28 -13.30 5.07
N ILE A 239 -4.67 -12.58 4.11
CA ILE A 239 -3.89 -11.40 4.42
C ILE A 239 -4.79 -10.27 4.93
N TYR A 240 -5.91 -9.98 4.28
CA TYR A 240 -6.82 -8.92 4.71
C TYR A 240 -7.33 -9.13 6.14
N GLN A 241 -7.63 -10.38 6.51
CA GLN A 241 -8.13 -10.74 7.84
C GLN A 241 -7.00 -10.84 8.89
N THR A 242 -5.75 -10.75 8.48
CA THR A 242 -4.63 -10.66 9.44
C THR A 242 -4.75 -9.36 10.23
N PRO A 243 -4.71 -9.43 11.60
CA PRO A 243 -4.83 -8.25 12.45
C PRO A 243 -3.84 -7.15 12.05
N GLY A 244 -4.31 -5.93 11.88
CA GLY A 244 -3.50 -4.77 11.47
C GLY A 244 -3.51 -4.49 9.95
N ILE A 245 -3.92 -5.43 9.11
CA ILE A 245 -3.93 -5.24 7.64
C ILE A 245 -5.19 -4.50 7.16
N ALA A 246 -6.38 -4.92 7.56
CA ALA A 246 -7.63 -4.33 7.07
C ALA A 246 -7.69 -2.80 7.25
N SER A 247 -7.14 -2.28 8.36
CA SER A 247 -7.07 -0.85 8.67
C SER A 247 -6.12 -0.06 7.76
N THR A 248 -5.31 -0.73 6.93
CA THR A 248 -4.44 -0.10 5.91
C THR A 248 -5.14 0.11 4.58
N VAL A 249 -6.39 -0.35 4.46
CA VAL A 249 -7.21 -0.28 3.23
C VAL A 249 -8.30 0.78 3.42
N ASN A 250 -8.29 1.78 2.56
CA ASN A 250 -9.32 2.82 2.51
C ASN A 250 -9.83 2.93 1.07
N TRP A 251 -11.00 2.36 0.82
CA TRP A 251 -11.62 2.28 -0.50
C TRP A 251 -11.92 3.65 -1.08
N ASP A 252 -12.43 4.57 -0.25
CA ASP A 252 -12.76 5.94 -0.66
C ASP A 252 -11.50 6.69 -1.13
N HIS A 253 -10.39 6.58 -0.38
CA HIS A 253 -9.13 7.22 -0.76
C HIS A 253 -8.55 6.64 -2.07
N MET A 254 -8.74 5.35 -2.35
CA MET A 254 -8.33 4.76 -3.62
C MET A 254 -9.18 5.31 -4.78
N GLU A 255 -10.49 5.41 -4.58
CA GLU A 255 -11.38 5.99 -5.60
C GLU A 255 -11.12 7.48 -5.83
N PHE A 256 -10.97 8.27 -4.78
CA PHE A 256 -10.67 9.71 -4.89
C PHE A 256 -9.38 9.97 -5.68
N ALA A 257 -8.32 9.20 -5.42
CA ALA A 257 -7.07 9.31 -6.18
C ALA A 257 -7.24 9.00 -7.66
N LYS A 258 -8.07 8.00 -8.00
CA LYS A 258 -8.37 7.63 -9.39
C LYS A 258 -9.17 8.72 -10.09
N VAL A 259 -10.30 9.12 -9.51
CA VAL A 259 -11.23 10.09 -10.14
C VAL A 259 -10.57 11.46 -10.27
N ASN A 260 -9.78 11.90 -9.30
CA ASN A 260 -9.04 13.17 -9.39
C ASN A 260 -8.04 13.20 -10.55
N ARG A 261 -7.37 12.06 -10.84
CA ARG A 261 -6.38 11.96 -11.94
C ARG A 261 -7.01 11.66 -13.30
N LEU A 262 -8.14 11.01 -13.31
CA LEU A 262 -8.87 10.57 -14.49
C LEU A 262 -10.34 10.98 -14.34
N PRO A 263 -10.66 12.29 -14.45
CA PRO A 263 -12.00 12.81 -14.15
C PRO A 263 -13.11 12.21 -15.02
N ASP A 264 -12.76 11.82 -16.24
CA ASP A 264 -13.70 11.18 -17.19
C ASP A 264 -13.80 9.66 -17.01
N ALA A 265 -12.98 9.06 -16.11
CA ALA A 265 -13.07 7.64 -15.85
C ALA A 265 -14.35 7.31 -15.06
N PRO A 266 -15.07 6.24 -15.43
CA PRO A 266 -16.24 5.82 -14.67
C PRO A 266 -15.82 5.44 -13.24
N ALA A 267 -16.78 5.52 -12.30
CA ALA A 267 -16.57 5.02 -10.94
C ALA A 267 -16.09 3.57 -10.96
N SER A 268 -15.29 3.19 -9.97
CA SER A 268 -14.85 1.81 -9.83
C SER A 268 -16.04 0.90 -9.56
N GLU A 269 -16.04 -0.29 -10.15
CA GLU A 269 -17.09 -1.29 -9.97
C GLU A 269 -16.75 -2.30 -8.86
N GLY A 270 -15.46 -2.44 -8.54
CA GLY A 270 -14.96 -3.30 -7.46
C GLY A 270 -15.04 -2.63 -6.07
N PRO A 271 -14.61 -3.34 -5.01
CA PRO A 271 -13.96 -4.66 -5.11
C PRO A 271 -14.94 -5.79 -5.43
N PHE A 272 -14.46 -6.81 -6.15
CA PHE A 272 -15.25 -8.02 -6.47
C PHE A 272 -14.93 -9.19 -5.52
N VAL A 273 -13.78 -9.16 -4.86
CA VAL A 273 -13.42 -10.12 -3.82
C VAL A 273 -14.11 -9.75 -2.51
N GLU A 274 -14.87 -10.69 -1.95
CA GLU A 274 -15.44 -10.57 -0.60
C GLU A 274 -14.37 -10.85 0.45
N TYR A 275 -13.60 -9.82 0.84
CA TYR A 275 -12.41 -9.93 1.70
C TYR A 275 -12.70 -10.46 3.10
N SER A 276 -13.90 -10.24 3.63
CA SER A 276 -14.32 -10.72 4.95
C SER A 276 -14.88 -12.14 4.96
N SER A 277 -15.03 -12.77 3.78
CA SER A 277 -15.52 -14.14 3.67
C SER A 277 -14.51 -15.15 4.24
N PRO A 278 -14.97 -16.28 4.79
CA PRO A 278 -14.10 -17.35 5.29
C PRO A 278 -13.12 -17.85 4.22
N HIS A 279 -11.98 -18.34 4.69
CA HIS A 279 -10.96 -19.03 3.88
C HIS A 279 -10.35 -20.19 4.68
N ASP A 280 -9.70 -21.12 3.98
CA ASP A 280 -9.09 -22.34 4.54
C ASP A 280 -7.56 -22.34 4.50
N ARG A 281 -6.94 -21.18 4.21
CA ARG A 281 -5.49 -21.05 3.99
C ARG A 281 -4.63 -21.53 5.16
N ALA A 282 -5.16 -21.50 6.39
CA ALA A 282 -4.44 -22.01 7.55
C ALA A 282 -4.10 -23.52 7.45
N ALA A 283 -4.80 -24.27 6.62
CA ALA A 283 -4.52 -25.68 6.37
C ALA A 283 -3.26 -25.92 5.50
N LEU A 284 -2.72 -24.86 4.87
CA LEU A 284 -1.51 -24.89 4.04
C LEU A 284 -0.23 -24.49 4.83
N ALA A 285 -0.34 -24.21 6.11
CA ALA A 285 0.78 -23.76 6.96
C ALA A 285 1.57 -24.95 7.54
#